data_e85a209bd201a5ae58a4fba4541bfc71
#
_entry.id   e85a209bd201a5ae58a4fba4541bfc71
#
_cell.length_a   1.000
_cell.length_b   1.000
_cell.length_c   1.000
_cell.angle_alpha   90.00
_cell.angle_beta   90.00
_cell.angle_gamma   90.00
#
_symmetry.space_group_name_H-M   'P 1'
#
loop_
_entity.id
_entity.type
_entity.pdbx_description
1 polymer ?
#
loop_
_entity_poly.entity_id
_entity_poly.type
_entity_poly.pdbx_seq_one_letter_code
_entity_poly.pdbx_strand_id
1 'polypeptide(L)'
;MYPTRSRHSIFLMVVVSLLGLMLISANPSSYWQLLNEKIIPFDNQQAGEKLTLIEPRLSGDLNGDGGMECLANSGEITQITNCEMTVLWQNPSEWRVTEAQVGDLNHDGVDEAVLLVWRPFKPWPVDKFMPTGGRINDFHNITGESCQIILIGWKKDTWRELWAGSALAQPVEQLRVADLDGDGWQELAALENDYDSARSGGQLTVWRWLGFGFSLLDRTESRWERLAIMGDGVNFWMFTR
;
A
#
# COMPACT_ATOMS: atom_id res chain seq x y z
N MET A 1 79.75 29.50 -34.84
CA MET A 1 78.33 29.48 -35.31
C MET A 1 77.79 28.09 -35.01
N TYR A 2 77.05 27.94 -33.92
CA TYR A 2 76.46 26.66 -33.51
C TYR A 2 74.94 26.81 -33.61
N PRO A 3 74.21 25.84 -34.14
CA PRO A 3 72.75 25.84 -34.12
C PRO A 3 72.23 25.24 -32.86
N THR A 4 71.31 25.92 -32.23
CA THR A 4 70.56 25.50 -31.06
C THR A 4 69.56 24.44 -31.38
N ARG A 5 69.62 23.29 -30.74
CA ARG A 5 68.62 22.25 -30.75
C ARG A 5 67.41 22.62 -29.89
N SER A 6 66.28 22.77 -30.50
CA SER A 6 64.99 22.86 -29.84
C SER A 6 64.54 21.48 -29.35
N ARG A 7 64.32 21.33 -28.02
CA ARG A 7 63.73 20.15 -27.41
C ARG A 7 62.22 20.37 -27.36
N HIS A 8 61.48 19.63 -28.18
CA HIS A 8 60.05 19.55 -28.05
C HIS A 8 59.72 18.55 -26.96
N SER A 9 59.24 19.03 -25.81
CA SER A 9 58.64 18.22 -24.77
C SER A 9 57.23 17.83 -25.18
N ILE A 10 57.00 16.56 -25.48
CA ILE A 10 55.68 16.02 -25.69
C ILE A 10 55.07 15.80 -24.32
N PHE A 11 54.11 16.65 -23.96
CA PHE A 11 53.26 16.44 -22.80
C PHE A 11 52.22 15.38 -23.17
N LEU A 12 52.40 14.18 -22.69
CA LEU A 12 51.41 13.09 -22.77
C LEU A 12 50.29 13.37 -21.76
N MET A 13 49.19 13.96 -22.23
CA MET A 13 48.01 14.18 -21.43
C MET A 13 47.26 12.82 -21.25
N VAL A 14 47.44 12.17 -20.12
CA VAL A 14 46.66 11.01 -19.75
C VAL A 14 45.29 11.48 -19.27
N VAL A 15 44.30 11.42 -20.17
CA VAL A 15 42.89 11.64 -19.82
C VAL A 15 42.41 10.36 -19.13
N VAL A 16 42.42 10.37 -17.80
CA VAL A 16 41.74 9.34 -17.01
C VAL A 16 40.25 9.67 -17.05
N SER A 17 39.52 9.05 -17.97
CA SER A 17 38.06 9.06 -17.95
C SER A 17 37.59 8.21 -16.75
N LEU A 18 37.27 8.90 -15.67
CA LEU A 18 36.46 8.33 -14.58
C LEU A 18 35.05 8.09 -15.13
N LEU A 19 34.83 6.90 -15.73
CA LEU A 19 33.48 6.36 -15.82
C LEU A 19 33.04 6.05 -14.39
N GLY A 20 32.34 7.03 -13.79
CA GLY A 20 31.55 6.76 -12.60
C GLY A 20 30.49 5.73 -12.96
N LEU A 21 30.74 4.45 -12.62
CA LEU A 21 29.67 3.48 -12.47
C LEU A 21 28.74 4.04 -11.40
N MET A 22 27.65 4.69 -11.80
CA MET A 22 26.47 4.79 -10.96
C MET A 22 25.98 3.35 -10.76
N LEU A 23 26.38 2.74 -9.68
CA LEU A 23 25.71 1.59 -9.12
C LEU A 23 24.31 2.11 -8.75
N ILE A 24 23.36 1.97 -9.68
CA ILE A 24 21.95 2.01 -9.34
C ILE A 24 21.79 0.84 -8.39
N SER A 25 21.79 1.12 -7.10
CA SER A 25 21.40 0.17 -6.06
C SER A 25 19.93 -0.14 -6.31
N ALA A 26 19.65 -1.10 -7.18
CA ALA A 26 18.33 -1.69 -7.23
C ALA A 26 18.13 -2.35 -5.87
N ASN A 27 17.19 -1.85 -5.09
CA ASN A 27 16.79 -2.52 -3.86
C ASN A 27 16.48 -3.97 -4.21
N PRO A 28 17.08 -4.94 -3.53
CA PRO A 28 16.85 -6.34 -3.84
C PRO A 28 15.35 -6.64 -3.68
N SER A 29 14.76 -7.26 -4.66
CA SER A 29 13.39 -7.78 -4.54
C SER A 29 13.36 -8.88 -3.50
N SER A 30 12.33 -8.88 -2.67
CA SER A 30 12.13 -9.88 -1.62
C SER A 30 10.74 -10.44 -1.66
N TYR A 31 10.62 -11.72 -1.33
CA TYR A 31 9.35 -12.40 -1.15
C TYR A 31 9.15 -12.69 0.33
N TRP A 32 7.91 -12.62 0.76
CA TRP A 32 7.50 -12.79 2.14
C TRP A 32 6.27 -13.66 2.22
N GLN A 33 6.18 -14.46 3.26
CA GLN A 33 4.98 -15.21 3.61
C GLN A 33 4.51 -14.81 5.02
N LEU A 34 3.22 -14.89 5.27
CA LEU A 34 2.66 -14.80 6.59
C LEU A 34 2.56 -16.23 7.18
N LEU A 35 3.25 -16.48 8.27
CA LEU A 35 3.22 -17.78 8.96
C LEU A 35 3.17 -17.59 10.47
N ASN A 36 2.15 -18.16 11.11
CA ASN A 36 1.91 -17.97 12.56
C ASN A 36 1.93 -16.48 12.96
N GLU A 37 1.25 -15.64 12.18
CA GLU A 37 1.16 -14.19 12.40
C GLU A 37 2.51 -13.46 12.28
N LYS A 38 3.51 -14.03 11.61
CA LYS A 38 4.83 -13.44 11.37
C LYS A 38 5.14 -13.31 9.90
N ILE A 39 5.71 -12.18 9.52
CA ILE A 39 6.25 -11.93 8.19
C ILE A 39 7.64 -12.55 8.14
N ILE A 40 7.79 -13.64 7.40
CA ILE A 40 9.07 -14.31 7.24
C ILE A 40 9.55 -14.27 5.78
N PRO A 41 10.87 -14.14 5.53
CA PRO A 41 11.40 -14.21 4.19
C PRO A 41 11.05 -15.55 3.51
N PHE A 42 10.71 -15.48 2.22
CA PHE A 42 10.41 -16.64 1.41
C PHE A 42 11.40 -16.73 0.24
N ASP A 43 12.03 -17.90 0.07
CA ASP A 43 12.89 -18.17 -1.07
C ASP A 43 12.06 -18.68 -2.24
N ASN A 44 11.84 -17.83 -3.25
CA ASN A 44 11.07 -18.18 -4.44
C ASN A 44 11.69 -19.32 -5.27
N GLN A 45 12.97 -19.66 -5.08
CA GLN A 45 13.59 -20.82 -5.72
C GLN A 45 13.00 -22.13 -5.17
N GLN A 46 12.49 -22.13 -3.96
CA GLN A 46 11.83 -23.28 -3.33
C GLN A 46 10.41 -23.50 -3.87
N ALA A 47 9.79 -22.46 -4.43
CA ALA A 47 8.41 -22.56 -4.92
C ALA A 47 8.28 -23.53 -6.11
N GLY A 48 9.38 -23.83 -6.83
CA GLY A 48 9.39 -24.79 -7.96
C GLY A 48 8.39 -24.47 -9.07
N GLU A 49 7.51 -23.54 -8.84
CA GLU A 49 6.39 -23.13 -9.65
C GLU A 49 6.48 -21.67 -10.07
N LYS A 50 5.81 -21.35 -11.14
CA LYS A 50 5.78 -20.01 -11.69
C LYS A 50 4.82 -19.16 -10.87
N LEU A 51 5.34 -18.33 -9.94
CA LEU A 51 4.55 -17.31 -9.26
C LEU A 51 4.01 -16.31 -10.27
N THR A 52 2.73 -16.00 -10.18
CA THR A 52 2.05 -15.01 -11.01
C THR A 52 1.65 -13.81 -10.15
N LEU A 53 1.70 -12.63 -10.76
CA LEU A 53 1.18 -11.42 -10.14
C LEU A 53 -0.34 -11.55 -9.98
N ILE A 54 -0.82 -11.26 -8.77
CA ILE A 54 -2.24 -11.18 -8.47
C ILE A 54 -2.62 -9.69 -8.47
N GLU A 55 -3.40 -9.31 -9.45
CA GLU A 55 -3.91 -7.93 -9.52
C GLU A 55 -4.97 -7.68 -8.44
N PRO A 56 -5.05 -6.46 -7.89
CA PRO A 56 -6.11 -6.10 -6.97
C PRO A 56 -7.50 -6.34 -7.58
N ARG A 57 -8.39 -6.97 -6.82
CA ARG A 57 -9.77 -7.14 -7.25
C ARG A 57 -10.47 -5.78 -7.34
N LEU A 58 -11.17 -5.54 -8.44
CA LEU A 58 -11.98 -4.33 -8.67
C LEU A 58 -13.46 -4.65 -8.90
N SER A 59 -13.87 -5.88 -8.60
CA SER A 59 -15.29 -6.27 -8.65
C SER A 59 -15.59 -7.36 -7.63
N GLY A 60 -16.80 -7.39 -7.13
CA GLY A 60 -17.30 -8.34 -6.15
C GLY A 60 -18.78 -8.14 -5.89
N ASP A 61 -19.39 -9.01 -5.12
CA ASP A 61 -20.75 -8.84 -4.59
C ASP A 61 -20.66 -7.98 -3.32
N LEU A 62 -20.74 -6.64 -3.51
CA LEU A 62 -20.57 -5.67 -2.42
C LEU A 62 -21.88 -5.37 -1.66
N ASN A 63 -23.01 -5.90 -2.15
CA ASN A 63 -24.32 -5.69 -1.53
C ASN A 63 -24.98 -6.97 -1.01
N GLY A 64 -24.39 -8.14 -1.31
CA GLY A 64 -24.87 -9.45 -0.86
C GLY A 64 -26.09 -9.98 -1.62
N ASP A 65 -26.40 -9.44 -2.82
CA ASP A 65 -27.55 -9.87 -3.61
C ASP A 65 -27.21 -10.95 -4.67
N GLY A 66 -25.94 -11.33 -4.79
CA GLY A 66 -25.40 -12.25 -5.77
C GLY A 66 -25.06 -11.60 -7.11
N GLY A 67 -25.29 -10.30 -7.26
CA GLY A 67 -24.85 -9.51 -8.40
C GLY A 67 -23.38 -9.07 -8.22
N MET A 68 -22.79 -8.57 -9.32
CA MET A 68 -21.42 -8.04 -9.25
C MET A 68 -21.47 -6.52 -9.34
N GLU A 69 -20.84 -5.87 -8.39
CA GLU A 69 -20.50 -4.47 -8.49
C GLU A 69 -19.05 -4.29 -8.93
N CYS A 70 -18.81 -3.16 -9.58
CA CYS A 70 -17.50 -2.75 -10.08
C CYS A 70 -17.01 -1.49 -9.38
N LEU A 71 -15.76 -1.51 -8.94
CA LEU A 71 -15.06 -0.40 -8.29
C LEU A 71 -14.17 0.29 -9.33
N ALA A 72 -14.38 1.57 -9.54
CA ALA A 72 -13.54 2.41 -10.39
C ALA A 72 -12.89 3.51 -9.57
N ASN A 73 -11.58 3.71 -9.74
CA ASN A 73 -10.83 4.77 -9.06
C ASN A 73 -9.96 5.53 -10.06
N SER A 74 -10.18 6.82 -10.20
CA SER A 74 -9.37 7.74 -11.01
C SER A 74 -8.44 8.63 -10.17
N GLY A 75 -8.39 8.43 -8.85
CA GLY A 75 -7.67 9.27 -7.89
C GLY A 75 -8.50 10.43 -7.36
N GLU A 76 -9.26 11.14 -8.23
CA GLU A 76 -10.18 12.20 -7.83
C GLU A 76 -11.58 11.67 -7.54
N ILE A 77 -12.04 10.74 -8.36
CA ILE A 77 -13.37 10.15 -8.27
C ILE A 77 -13.22 8.65 -8.13
N THR A 78 -13.80 8.12 -7.05
CA THR A 78 -13.96 6.68 -6.82
C THR A 78 -15.44 6.35 -6.81
N GLN A 79 -15.85 5.36 -7.60
CA GLN A 79 -17.25 4.97 -7.77
C GLN A 79 -17.43 3.47 -7.62
N ILE A 80 -18.56 3.08 -7.05
CA ILE A 80 -19.11 1.74 -7.16
C ILE A 80 -20.23 1.82 -8.19
N THR A 81 -20.21 0.92 -9.16
CA THR A 81 -21.22 0.82 -10.23
C THR A 81 -21.77 -0.61 -10.31
N ASN A 82 -22.87 -0.79 -10.99
CA ASN A 82 -23.42 -2.13 -11.30
C ASN A 82 -22.70 -2.86 -12.45
N CYS A 83 -21.43 -2.51 -12.73
CA CYS A 83 -20.62 -2.96 -13.88
C CYS A 83 -21.18 -2.59 -15.26
N GLU A 84 -22.41 -2.11 -15.34
CA GLU A 84 -23.04 -1.55 -16.56
C GLU A 84 -22.99 -0.02 -16.56
N MET A 85 -22.09 0.58 -15.77
CA MET A 85 -21.81 2.01 -15.66
C MET A 85 -22.89 2.84 -14.91
N THR A 86 -23.88 2.21 -14.27
CA THR A 86 -24.79 2.92 -13.38
C THR A 86 -24.09 3.15 -12.03
N VAL A 87 -23.93 4.42 -11.66
CA VAL A 87 -23.26 4.78 -10.39
C VAL A 87 -24.20 4.50 -9.22
N LEU A 88 -23.74 3.66 -8.30
CA LEU A 88 -24.44 3.28 -7.06
C LEU A 88 -23.93 4.06 -5.88
N TRP A 89 -22.62 4.38 -5.85
CA TRP A 89 -21.98 5.18 -4.83
C TRP A 89 -20.79 5.95 -5.41
N GLN A 90 -20.48 7.10 -4.80
CA GLN A 90 -19.31 7.91 -5.13
C GLN A 90 -18.73 8.51 -3.86
N ASN A 91 -17.40 8.61 -3.81
CA ASN A 91 -16.71 9.25 -2.69
C ASN A 91 -17.07 10.73 -2.54
N PRO A 92 -17.10 11.28 -1.31
CA PRO A 92 -17.14 12.71 -1.06
C PRO A 92 -15.99 13.45 -1.75
N SER A 93 -16.24 14.66 -2.22
CA SER A 93 -15.27 15.47 -2.98
C SER A 93 -14.00 15.86 -2.19
N GLU A 94 -14.11 15.86 -0.85
CA GLU A 94 -12.96 16.11 0.04
C GLU A 94 -12.06 14.88 0.25
N TRP A 95 -12.41 13.72 -0.32
CA TRP A 95 -11.59 12.52 -0.24
C TRP A 95 -10.72 12.37 -1.47
N ARG A 96 -9.44 12.21 -1.25
CA ARG A 96 -8.50 11.77 -2.28
C ARG A 96 -8.21 10.29 -2.04
N VAL A 97 -8.73 9.43 -2.89
CA VAL A 97 -8.56 7.97 -2.80
C VAL A 97 -7.35 7.57 -3.61
N THR A 98 -6.27 7.18 -2.95
CA THR A 98 -5.01 6.82 -3.60
C THR A 98 -4.96 5.37 -4.06
N GLU A 99 -5.61 4.46 -3.32
CA GLU A 99 -5.80 3.07 -3.73
C GLU A 99 -7.21 2.60 -3.37
N ALA A 100 -7.72 1.68 -4.19
CA ALA A 100 -9.03 1.09 -3.99
C ALA A 100 -9.02 -0.36 -4.50
N GLN A 101 -9.60 -1.28 -3.74
CA GLN A 101 -9.77 -2.68 -4.14
C GLN A 101 -10.97 -3.30 -3.43
N VAL A 102 -11.35 -4.49 -3.86
CA VAL A 102 -12.48 -5.24 -3.34
C VAL A 102 -11.97 -6.44 -2.53
N GLY A 103 -12.57 -6.68 -1.36
CA GLY A 103 -12.30 -7.85 -0.53
C GLY A 103 -13.21 -7.92 0.68
N ASP A 104 -13.40 -9.09 1.24
CA ASP A 104 -14.12 -9.35 2.49
C ASP A 104 -13.12 -9.24 3.66
N LEU A 105 -12.82 -8.01 4.08
CA LEU A 105 -11.88 -7.78 5.19
C LEU A 105 -12.54 -7.88 6.55
N ASN A 106 -13.84 -7.65 6.64
CA ASN A 106 -14.57 -7.72 7.89
C ASN A 106 -15.06 -9.15 8.21
N HIS A 107 -14.89 -10.08 7.27
CA HIS A 107 -15.18 -11.51 7.36
C HIS A 107 -16.67 -11.80 7.60
N ASP A 108 -17.58 -11.02 7.01
CA ASP A 108 -19.02 -11.24 7.10
C ASP A 108 -19.61 -12.00 5.90
N GLY A 109 -18.78 -12.35 4.93
CA GLY A 109 -19.11 -13.10 3.73
C GLY A 109 -19.62 -12.23 2.57
N VAL A 110 -19.59 -10.91 2.72
CA VAL A 110 -19.90 -9.93 1.67
C VAL A 110 -18.66 -9.09 1.41
N ASP A 111 -18.34 -8.86 0.15
CA ASP A 111 -17.19 -8.04 -0.19
C ASP A 111 -17.41 -6.55 0.18
N GLU A 112 -16.34 -5.85 0.55
CA GLU A 112 -16.31 -4.39 0.67
C GLU A 112 -15.42 -3.74 -0.38
N ALA A 113 -15.71 -2.47 -0.70
CA ALA A 113 -14.70 -1.61 -1.29
C ALA A 113 -13.76 -1.10 -0.20
N VAL A 114 -12.50 -1.51 -0.28
CA VAL A 114 -11.40 -1.16 0.64
C VAL A 114 -10.68 0.03 0.04
N LEU A 115 -10.78 1.18 0.70
CA LEU A 115 -10.27 2.45 0.20
C LEU A 115 -9.13 2.98 1.07
N LEU A 116 -8.04 3.40 0.44
CA LEU A 116 -6.99 4.20 1.07
C LEU A 116 -7.27 5.67 0.80
N VAL A 117 -7.67 6.38 1.84
CA VAL A 117 -8.24 7.73 1.73
C VAL A 117 -7.37 8.76 2.43
N TRP A 118 -7.04 9.82 1.71
CA TRP A 118 -6.51 11.06 2.28
C TRP A 118 -7.64 12.10 2.34
N ARG A 119 -7.86 12.66 3.53
CA ARG A 119 -8.90 13.68 3.76
C ARG A 119 -8.46 14.67 4.83
N PRO A 120 -9.08 15.87 4.90
CA PRO A 120 -8.77 16.84 5.93
C PRO A 120 -8.85 16.23 7.33
N PHE A 121 -7.79 16.39 8.11
CA PHE A 121 -7.73 15.89 9.48
C PHE A 121 -8.81 16.55 10.36
N LYS A 122 -9.62 15.73 10.99
CA LYS A 122 -10.64 16.17 11.95
C LYS A 122 -10.44 15.39 13.26
N PRO A 123 -9.88 16.01 14.31
CA PRO A 123 -9.78 15.36 15.60
C PRO A 123 -11.17 15.03 16.14
N TRP A 124 -11.30 13.88 16.76
CA TRP A 124 -12.54 13.52 17.41
C TRP A 124 -12.74 14.38 18.68
N PRO A 125 -13.96 14.78 19.02
CA PRO A 125 -14.21 15.59 20.23
C PRO A 125 -13.69 14.94 21.52
N VAL A 126 -13.68 13.60 21.58
CA VAL A 126 -13.18 12.81 22.72
C VAL A 126 -11.65 12.88 22.85
N ASP A 127 -10.91 13.16 21.77
CA ASP A 127 -9.44 13.22 21.79
C ASP A 127 -8.92 14.28 22.76
N LYS A 128 -9.70 15.32 22.99
CA LYS A 128 -9.39 16.38 23.97
C LYS A 128 -9.27 15.87 25.41
N PHE A 129 -9.89 14.74 25.70
CA PHE A 129 -9.94 14.15 27.04
C PHE A 129 -9.05 12.91 27.17
N MET A 130 -8.40 12.49 26.10
CA MET A 130 -7.50 11.34 26.09
C MET A 130 -6.14 11.75 26.68
N PRO A 131 -5.55 10.94 27.57
CA PRO A 131 -4.21 11.23 28.14
C PRO A 131 -3.12 11.31 27.08
N THR A 132 -3.36 10.72 25.90
CA THR A 132 -2.44 10.66 24.75
C THR A 132 -2.90 11.59 23.62
N GLY A 133 -3.82 12.52 23.87
CA GLY A 133 -4.44 13.38 22.86
C GLY A 133 -3.45 14.13 21.95
N GLY A 134 -2.22 14.39 22.44
CA GLY A 134 -1.16 14.99 21.63
C GLY A 134 -0.66 14.14 20.48
N ARG A 135 -0.79 12.80 20.54
CA ARG A 135 -0.38 11.91 19.43
C ARG A 135 -1.34 11.93 18.24
N ILE A 136 -2.63 12.03 18.52
CA ILE A 136 -3.66 12.02 17.46
C ILE A 136 -3.66 13.35 16.70
N ASN A 137 -3.31 14.44 17.35
CA ASN A 137 -3.27 15.78 16.74
C ASN A 137 -2.21 15.91 15.63
N ASP A 138 -1.21 15.01 15.60
CA ASP A 138 -0.09 15.06 14.64
C ASP A 138 -0.23 14.02 13.51
N PHE A 139 -1.35 13.27 13.45
CA PHE A 139 -1.57 12.24 12.44
C PHE A 139 -2.08 12.85 11.13
N HIS A 140 -1.33 13.79 10.58
CA HIS A 140 -1.60 14.44 9.31
C HIS A 140 -0.29 14.93 8.66
N ASN A 141 -0.34 15.13 7.35
CA ASN A 141 0.76 15.72 6.60
C ASN A 141 0.80 17.25 6.78
N ILE A 142 1.79 17.90 6.17
CA ILE A 142 1.97 19.37 6.21
C ILE A 142 0.78 20.14 5.62
N THR A 143 -0.02 19.52 4.76
CA THR A 143 -1.25 20.13 4.18
C THR A 143 -2.48 19.93 5.06
N GLY A 144 -2.34 19.23 6.20
CA GLY A 144 -3.43 18.96 7.12
C GLY A 144 -4.34 17.81 6.70
N GLU A 145 -3.87 16.92 5.80
CA GLU A 145 -4.58 15.70 5.42
C GLU A 145 -4.10 14.50 6.24
N SER A 146 -5.03 13.67 6.68
CA SER A 146 -4.75 12.37 7.32
C SER A 146 -5.03 11.21 6.38
N CYS A 147 -4.22 10.17 6.50
CA CYS A 147 -4.42 8.89 5.83
C CYS A 147 -5.34 8.00 6.65
N GLN A 148 -6.29 7.34 6.00
CA GLN A 148 -7.27 6.46 6.63
C GLN A 148 -7.60 5.28 5.72
N ILE A 149 -7.93 4.13 6.32
CA ILE A 149 -8.53 3.00 5.61
C ILE A 149 -10.02 3.06 5.88
N ILE A 150 -10.83 2.98 4.83
CA ILE A 150 -12.29 3.04 4.91
C ILE A 150 -12.88 1.86 4.14
N LEU A 151 -13.82 1.16 4.76
CA LEU A 151 -14.60 0.09 4.14
C LEU A 151 -15.97 0.65 3.72
N ILE A 152 -16.28 0.54 2.44
CA ILE A 152 -17.59 0.93 1.89
C ILE A 152 -18.33 -0.32 1.46
N GLY A 153 -19.58 -0.42 1.84
CA GLY A 153 -20.45 -1.52 1.45
C GLY A 153 -21.93 -1.17 1.66
N TRP A 154 -22.77 -2.17 1.44
CA TRP A 154 -24.21 -2.03 1.55
C TRP A 154 -24.70 -2.38 2.96
N LYS A 155 -25.48 -1.51 3.59
CA LYS A 155 -26.10 -1.76 4.89
C LYS A 155 -27.34 -0.93 5.09
N LYS A 156 -28.41 -1.55 5.57
CA LYS A 156 -29.71 -0.87 5.80
C LYS A 156 -30.21 -0.14 4.55
N ASP A 157 -30.21 -0.84 3.44
CA ASP A 157 -30.71 -0.38 2.12
C ASP A 157 -29.99 0.87 1.60
N THR A 158 -28.72 1.06 1.95
CA THR A 158 -27.91 2.18 1.45
C THR A 158 -26.41 1.85 1.42
N TRP A 159 -25.71 2.43 0.44
CA TRP A 159 -24.25 2.46 0.37
C TRP A 159 -23.72 3.41 1.43
N ARG A 160 -22.75 2.96 2.20
CA ARG A 160 -22.20 3.75 3.31
C ARG A 160 -20.84 3.24 3.77
N GLU A 161 -20.18 4.05 4.60
CA GLU A 161 -19.05 3.59 5.40
C GLU A 161 -19.55 2.50 6.37
N LEU A 162 -19.08 1.27 6.18
CA LEU A 162 -19.27 0.18 7.15
C LEU A 162 -18.31 0.35 8.31
N TRP A 163 -17.11 0.79 7.99
CA TRP A 163 -16.07 1.14 8.94
C TRP A 163 -15.20 2.25 8.38
N ALA A 164 -14.85 3.19 9.24
CA ALA A 164 -13.87 4.22 8.96
C ALA A 164 -12.89 4.26 10.12
N GLY A 165 -11.65 3.90 9.83
CA GLY A 165 -10.56 4.00 10.79
C GLY A 165 -10.31 5.44 11.24
N SER A 166 -9.70 5.60 12.41
CA SER A 166 -9.08 6.87 12.80
C SER A 166 -7.96 7.23 11.82
N ALA A 167 -7.50 8.48 11.85
CA ALA A 167 -6.27 8.85 11.21
C ALA A 167 -5.15 7.87 11.60
N LEU A 168 -4.47 7.31 10.62
CA LEU A 168 -3.38 6.37 10.86
C LEU A 168 -2.18 7.11 11.46
N ALA A 169 -1.53 6.53 12.44
CA ALA A 169 -0.31 7.08 13.02
C ALA A 169 0.84 7.11 12.00
N GLN A 170 0.87 6.14 11.11
CA GLN A 170 1.77 6.06 9.97
C GLN A 170 0.92 5.95 8.71
N PRO A 171 1.07 6.88 7.75
CA PRO A 171 0.32 6.83 6.51
C PRO A 171 0.74 5.62 5.67
N VAL A 172 -0.24 5.04 5.01
CA VAL A 172 -0.03 3.94 4.07
C VAL A 172 0.21 4.52 2.67
N GLU A 173 1.23 4.01 1.97
CA GLU A 173 1.51 4.35 0.58
C GLU A 173 0.90 3.36 -0.41
N GLN A 174 0.88 2.08 -0.04
CA GLN A 174 0.28 1.00 -0.84
C GLN A 174 -0.40 0.00 0.08
N LEU A 175 -1.52 -0.53 -0.37
CA LEU A 175 -2.21 -1.60 0.34
C LEU A 175 -2.57 -2.75 -0.62
N ARG A 176 -2.65 -3.97 -0.07
CA ARG A 176 -3.09 -5.18 -0.78
C ARG A 176 -3.92 -6.02 0.16
N VAL A 177 -4.96 -6.64 -0.40
CA VAL A 177 -5.86 -7.55 0.30
C VAL A 177 -5.72 -8.95 -0.29
N ALA A 178 -5.42 -9.93 0.53
CA ALA A 178 -5.35 -11.35 0.17
C ALA A 178 -5.44 -12.22 1.43
N ASP A 179 -5.80 -13.48 1.26
CA ASP A 179 -5.66 -14.52 2.28
C ASP A 179 -4.17 -14.93 2.34
N LEU A 180 -3.41 -14.26 3.22
CA LEU A 180 -1.94 -14.35 3.24
C LEU A 180 -1.42 -15.56 4.01
N ASP A 181 -2.21 -16.16 4.89
CA ASP A 181 -1.82 -17.34 5.68
C ASP A 181 -2.61 -18.61 5.32
N GLY A 182 -3.57 -18.50 4.39
CA GLY A 182 -4.32 -19.64 3.85
C GLY A 182 -5.43 -20.15 4.78
N ASP A 183 -5.90 -19.32 5.71
CA ASP A 183 -6.97 -19.67 6.65
C ASP A 183 -8.38 -19.42 6.08
N GLY A 184 -8.48 -18.85 4.88
CA GLY A 184 -9.71 -18.51 4.17
C GLY A 184 -10.20 -17.09 4.46
N TRP A 185 -9.53 -16.34 5.32
CA TRP A 185 -9.82 -14.95 5.64
C TRP A 185 -8.77 -14.03 5.04
N GLN A 186 -9.18 -12.83 4.67
CA GLN A 186 -8.24 -11.91 4.03
C GLN A 186 -7.59 -10.98 5.04
N GLU A 187 -6.27 -10.81 4.89
CA GLU A 187 -5.50 -9.80 5.59
C GLU A 187 -5.25 -8.58 4.72
N LEU A 188 -4.86 -7.52 5.39
CA LEU A 188 -4.39 -6.28 4.77
C LEU A 188 -2.86 -6.20 4.89
N ALA A 189 -2.16 -6.30 3.77
CA ALA A 189 -0.74 -5.95 3.69
C ALA A 189 -0.59 -4.49 3.28
N ALA A 190 0.33 -3.76 3.90
CA ALA A 190 0.55 -2.35 3.63
C ALA A 190 2.04 -1.96 3.64
N LEU A 191 2.39 -0.90 2.91
CA LEU A 191 3.64 -0.16 3.10
C LEU A 191 3.35 1.11 3.90
N GLU A 192 3.83 1.15 5.14
CA GLU A 192 3.64 2.27 6.05
C GLU A 192 4.86 3.18 6.09
N ASN A 193 4.63 4.48 6.03
CA ASN A 193 5.65 5.52 6.04
C ASN A 193 5.39 6.54 7.17
N ASP A 194 6.17 7.59 7.25
CA ASP A 194 5.94 8.72 8.12
C ASP A 194 5.35 9.89 7.32
N TYR A 195 4.47 10.69 7.94
CA TYR A 195 3.82 11.85 7.27
C TYR A 195 4.81 12.87 6.71
N ASP A 196 5.94 13.06 7.39
CA ASP A 196 6.97 14.04 7.03
C ASP A 196 8.15 13.40 6.31
N SER A 197 8.04 12.12 5.91
CA SER A 197 9.12 11.43 5.24
C SER A 197 9.36 12.00 3.84
N ALA A 198 10.57 12.49 3.60
CA ALA A 198 11.03 12.80 2.26
C ALA A 198 11.43 11.54 1.45
N ARG A 199 11.38 10.36 2.05
CA ARG A 199 11.72 9.08 1.42
C ARG A 199 10.46 8.39 0.91
N SER A 200 10.50 7.92 -0.32
CA SER A 200 9.50 7.00 -0.85
C SER A 200 9.57 5.64 -0.16
N GLY A 201 8.48 4.90 -0.24
CA GLY A 201 8.36 3.57 0.31
C GLY A 201 8.15 3.54 1.82
N GLY A 202 7.83 2.34 2.32
CA GLY A 202 7.46 2.13 3.71
C GLY A 202 7.88 0.76 4.23
N GLN A 203 7.66 0.54 5.52
CA GLN A 203 7.79 -0.76 6.14
C GLN A 203 6.62 -1.64 5.73
N LEU A 204 6.90 -2.90 5.38
CA LEU A 204 5.84 -3.86 5.14
C LEU A 204 5.20 -4.24 6.48
N THR A 205 3.88 -4.09 6.54
CA THR A 205 3.04 -4.46 7.69
C THR A 205 1.91 -5.37 7.24
N VAL A 206 1.45 -6.24 8.11
CA VAL A 206 0.26 -7.06 7.89
C VAL A 206 -0.70 -6.87 9.05
N TRP A 207 -1.97 -6.68 8.70
CA TRP A 207 -3.05 -6.37 9.63
C TRP A 207 -4.21 -7.34 9.41
N ARG A 208 -4.86 -7.74 10.51
CA ARG A 208 -6.06 -8.57 10.52
C ARG A 208 -7.22 -7.86 11.17
N TRP A 209 -8.41 -8.08 10.65
CA TRP A 209 -9.65 -7.59 11.25
C TRP A 209 -10.01 -8.35 12.54
N LEU A 210 -10.39 -7.61 13.59
CA LEU A 210 -10.80 -8.17 14.88
C LEU A 210 -12.23 -7.77 15.26
N GLY A 211 -13.17 -7.74 14.31
CA GLY A 211 -14.57 -7.48 14.55
C GLY A 211 -14.99 -6.01 14.59
N PHE A 212 -14.11 -5.08 14.94
CA PHE A 212 -14.41 -3.64 14.91
C PHE A 212 -13.27 -2.77 14.40
N GLY A 213 -12.15 -3.37 14.02
CA GLY A 213 -10.98 -2.68 13.50
C GLY A 213 -9.82 -3.63 13.26
N PHE A 214 -8.74 -3.09 12.74
CA PHE A 214 -7.54 -3.84 12.39
C PHE A 214 -6.55 -3.92 13.56
N SER A 215 -5.92 -5.08 13.71
CA SER A 215 -4.79 -5.32 14.61
C SER A 215 -3.55 -5.63 13.79
N LEU A 216 -2.43 -5.02 14.13
CA LEU A 216 -1.14 -5.33 13.54
C LEU A 216 -0.72 -6.74 13.96
N LEU A 217 -0.46 -7.60 12.98
CA LEU A 217 0.13 -8.92 13.19
C LEU A 217 1.65 -8.82 13.27
N ASP A 218 2.27 -8.21 12.24
CA ASP A 218 3.72 -8.07 12.19
C ASP A 218 4.17 -6.91 11.29
N ARG A 219 5.45 -6.55 11.41
CA ARG A 219 6.10 -5.46 10.67
C ARG A 219 7.55 -5.81 10.36
N THR A 220 8.01 -5.49 9.14
CA THR A 220 9.44 -5.60 8.80
C THR A 220 10.20 -4.34 9.22
N GLU A 221 11.51 -4.47 9.47
CA GLU A 221 12.37 -3.32 9.75
C GLU A 221 12.79 -2.59 8.47
N SER A 222 12.90 -3.32 7.36
CA SER A 222 13.32 -2.79 6.06
C SER A 222 12.20 -1.99 5.39
N ARG A 223 12.61 -1.04 4.54
CA ARG A 223 11.69 -0.18 3.75
C ARG A 223 11.70 -0.62 2.29
N TRP A 224 10.54 -0.51 1.66
CA TRP A 224 10.27 -0.98 0.31
C TRP A 224 9.47 0.07 -0.47
N GLU A 225 9.69 0.17 -1.77
CA GLU A 225 8.99 1.14 -2.63
C GLU A 225 7.77 0.56 -3.32
N ARG A 226 7.66 -0.77 -3.40
CA ARG A 226 6.55 -1.45 -4.08
C ARG A 226 6.09 -2.66 -3.28
N LEU A 227 4.76 -2.86 -3.29
CA LEU A 227 4.08 -4.01 -2.73
C LEU A 227 3.20 -4.65 -3.80
N ALA A 228 3.34 -5.95 -3.98
CA ALA A 228 2.46 -6.75 -4.83
C ALA A 228 2.15 -8.09 -4.14
N ILE A 229 1.07 -8.72 -4.56
CA ILE A 229 0.76 -10.10 -4.18
C ILE A 229 1.14 -11.01 -5.35
N MET A 230 1.83 -12.09 -5.04
CA MET A 230 2.16 -13.16 -5.96
C MET A 230 1.43 -14.42 -5.53
N GLY A 231 1.05 -15.28 -6.47
CA GLY A 231 0.34 -16.52 -6.14
C GLY A 231 0.68 -17.67 -7.09
N ASP A 232 0.46 -18.89 -6.62
CA ASP A 232 0.56 -20.14 -7.41
C ASP A 232 -0.83 -20.75 -7.75
N GLY A 233 -1.90 -20.04 -7.36
CA GLY A 233 -3.29 -20.47 -7.49
C GLY A 233 -3.88 -21.08 -6.21
N VAL A 234 -3.07 -21.33 -5.18
CA VAL A 234 -3.49 -21.85 -3.87
C VAL A 234 -2.99 -20.96 -2.75
N ASN A 235 -1.72 -20.56 -2.82
CA ASN A 235 -1.06 -19.77 -1.78
C ASN A 235 -0.72 -18.37 -2.31
N PHE A 236 -0.58 -17.42 -1.38
CA PHE A 236 -0.23 -16.04 -1.69
C PHE A 236 1.03 -15.62 -0.94
N TRP A 237 1.85 -14.82 -1.59
CA TRP A 237 3.07 -14.24 -1.04
C TRP A 237 3.11 -12.74 -1.30
N MET A 238 3.64 -12.00 -0.36
CA MET A 238 3.91 -10.58 -0.56
C MET A 238 5.26 -10.44 -1.28
N PHE A 239 5.27 -9.65 -2.34
CA PHE A 239 6.47 -9.25 -3.06
C PHE A 239 6.75 -7.79 -2.78
N THR A 240 8.00 -7.47 -2.42
CA THR A 240 8.46 -6.09 -2.17
C THR A 240 9.73 -5.78 -2.97
N ARG A 241 9.88 -4.51 -3.34
CA ARG A 241 11.03 -4.01 -4.08
C ARG A 241 11.42 -2.62 -3.63
#